data_a82d6a1559d71f0ad05de2b14b192048
#
_entry.id   a82d6a1559d71f0ad05de2b14b192048
#
_cell.length_a   1.000
_cell.length_b   1.000
_cell.length_c   1.000
_cell.angle_alpha   90.00
_cell.angle_beta   90.00
_cell.angle_gamma   90.00
#
_symmetry.space_group_name_H-M   'P 1'
#
loop_
_entity.id
_entity.type
_entity.pdbx_description
1 polymer ?
#
loop_
_entity_poly.entity_id
_entity_poly.type
_entity_poly.pdbx_seq_one_letter_code
_entity_poly.pdbx_strand_id
1 'polypeptide(L)'
;QEGQEGLLPNRYVSLADKVGDAVDVFVYHDSEDRLVATRETPLARAGEAAFLKVVDKNLHGAFLDWGLAGKDLFLPNRNQQGGIFAGRSYVVYVYVDDVTGRCVATNKLKSFVNNETLTVRPREEVDLLVASESEIGYRVVIDNRHWGMLYRNQLFRPVQVGDRLRGYVTKITDDHRIDVSLRQPGYAGVQD
;
A
#
# COMPACT_ATOMS: atom_id res chain seq x y z
N GLN A 1 -16.25 -9.22 -10.71
CA GLN A 1 -17.13 -10.37 -10.37
C GLN A 1 -18.44 -10.16 -11.13
N GLU A 2 -18.61 -10.90 -12.20
CA GLU A 2 -19.83 -10.83 -12.99
C GLU A 2 -21.02 -11.37 -12.19
N GLY A 3 -22.13 -10.62 -12.18
CA GLY A 3 -23.40 -11.06 -11.60
C GLY A 3 -23.64 -10.78 -10.12
N GLN A 4 -22.77 -10.01 -9.45
CA GLN A 4 -23.04 -9.55 -8.08
C GLN A 4 -23.73 -8.19 -8.08
N GLU A 5 -24.76 -8.05 -7.27
CA GLU A 5 -25.44 -6.78 -7.04
C GLU A 5 -24.84 -6.06 -5.83
N GLY A 6 -24.65 -4.76 -5.96
CA GLY A 6 -24.15 -3.88 -4.91
C GLY A 6 -24.93 -2.58 -4.85
N LEU A 7 -24.95 -1.97 -3.68
CA LEU A 7 -25.60 -0.68 -3.46
C LEU A 7 -24.63 0.46 -3.75
N LEU A 8 -24.97 1.35 -4.69
CA LEU A 8 -24.30 2.64 -4.87
C LEU A 8 -25.10 3.72 -4.13
N PRO A 9 -24.61 4.27 -3.01
CA PRO A 9 -25.30 5.32 -2.27
C PRO A 9 -25.58 6.55 -3.14
N ASN A 10 -26.74 7.19 -2.90
CA ASN A 10 -27.21 8.34 -3.69
C ASN A 10 -26.19 9.49 -3.78
N ARG A 11 -25.37 9.70 -2.77
CA ARG A 11 -24.30 10.72 -2.78
C ARG A 11 -23.26 10.54 -3.90
N TYR A 12 -23.15 9.34 -4.47
CA TYR A 12 -22.24 9.02 -5.58
C TYR A 12 -22.95 8.97 -6.94
N VAL A 13 -24.25 9.15 -6.97
CA VAL A 13 -25.05 9.20 -8.21
C VAL A 13 -25.11 10.64 -8.70
N SER A 14 -24.70 10.88 -9.93
CA SER A 14 -24.78 12.19 -10.57
C SER A 14 -26.06 12.33 -11.38
N LEU A 15 -26.48 13.57 -11.63
CA LEU A 15 -27.64 13.87 -12.50
C LEU A 15 -27.44 13.39 -13.96
N ALA A 16 -26.18 13.18 -14.36
CA ALA A 16 -25.84 12.67 -15.69
C ALA A 16 -25.90 11.14 -15.80
N ASP A 17 -25.94 10.43 -14.67
CA ASP A 17 -25.99 8.96 -14.65
C ASP A 17 -27.36 8.46 -15.09
N LYS A 18 -27.37 7.46 -15.95
CA LYS A 18 -28.60 6.82 -16.45
C LYS A 18 -28.55 5.33 -16.18
N VAL A 19 -29.69 4.73 -16.02
CA VAL A 19 -29.81 3.27 -15.92
C VAL A 19 -29.23 2.63 -17.19
N GLY A 20 -28.31 1.68 -16.98
CA GLY A 20 -27.57 1.02 -18.05
C GLY A 20 -26.16 1.58 -18.28
N ASP A 21 -25.80 2.71 -17.67
CA ASP A 21 -24.45 3.25 -17.78
C ASP A 21 -23.46 2.38 -16.96
N ALA A 22 -22.24 2.24 -17.51
CA ALA A 22 -21.13 1.67 -16.77
C ALA A 22 -20.47 2.76 -15.90
N VAL A 23 -20.20 2.44 -14.64
CA VAL A 23 -19.51 3.33 -13.71
C VAL A 23 -18.34 2.62 -13.04
N ASP A 24 -17.22 3.33 -12.90
CA ASP A 24 -16.07 2.84 -12.16
C ASP A 24 -16.28 3.07 -10.68
N VAL A 25 -16.23 1.98 -9.92
CA VAL A 25 -16.46 2.01 -8.46
C VAL A 25 -15.46 1.13 -7.74
N PHE A 26 -15.16 1.49 -6.51
CA PHE A 26 -14.55 0.59 -5.54
C PHE A 26 -15.67 -0.09 -4.75
N VAL A 27 -15.51 -1.39 -4.48
CA VAL A 27 -16.55 -2.20 -3.81
C VAL A 27 -15.99 -2.74 -2.50
N TYR A 28 -16.78 -2.64 -1.43
CA TYR A 28 -16.45 -3.16 -0.10
C TYR A 28 -17.70 -3.70 0.60
N HIS A 29 -17.52 -4.47 1.67
CA HIS A 29 -18.59 -4.89 2.54
C HIS A 29 -18.77 -3.92 3.70
N ASP A 30 -19.99 -3.47 3.94
CA ASP A 30 -20.31 -2.63 5.09
C ASP A 30 -20.42 -3.46 6.39
N SER A 31 -20.75 -2.80 7.51
CA SER A 31 -20.88 -3.44 8.82
C SER A 31 -22.00 -4.50 8.90
N GLU A 32 -22.96 -4.46 7.99
CA GLU A 32 -24.08 -5.42 7.87
C GLU A 32 -23.80 -6.49 6.79
N ASP A 33 -22.56 -6.58 6.33
CA ASP A 33 -22.11 -7.51 5.29
C ASP A 33 -22.77 -7.31 3.92
N ARG A 34 -23.24 -6.10 3.64
CA ARG A 34 -23.81 -5.73 2.35
C ARG A 34 -22.70 -5.22 1.42
N LEU A 35 -22.79 -5.59 0.16
CA LEU A 35 -21.89 -5.11 -0.86
C LEU A 35 -22.22 -3.65 -1.21
N VAL A 36 -21.28 -2.76 -0.96
CA VAL A 36 -21.42 -1.31 -1.17
C VAL A 36 -20.39 -0.84 -2.18
N ALA A 37 -20.82 -0.04 -3.13
CA ALA A 37 -19.96 0.63 -4.11
C ALA A 37 -19.74 2.09 -3.74
N THR A 38 -18.55 2.59 -4.04
CA THR A 38 -18.20 4.01 -3.86
C THR A 38 -17.40 4.50 -5.06
N ARG A 39 -17.52 5.77 -5.39
CA ARG A 39 -16.66 6.47 -6.35
C ARG A 39 -15.38 7.01 -5.72
N GLU A 40 -15.25 6.92 -4.41
CA GLU A 40 -14.02 7.27 -3.71
C GLU A 40 -12.91 6.25 -4.03
N THR A 41 -11.68 6.71 -4.03
CA THR A 41 -10.50 5.86 -4.20
C THR A 41 -9.92 5.54 -2.82
N PRO A 42 -9.81 4.26 -2.44
CA PRO A 42 -9.17 3.89 -1.19
C PRO A 42 -7.67 4.24 -1.23
N LEU A 43 -7.08 4.50 -0.06
CA LEU A 43 -5.65 4.76 0.07
C LEU A 43 -4.79 3.53 -0.27
N ALA A 44 -5.36 2.34 -0.17
CA ALA A 44 -4.73 1.10 -0.60
C ALA A 44 -5.79 0.07 -1.01
N ARG A 45 -5.44 -0.77 -1.97
CA ARG A 45 -6.25 -1.92 -2.41
C ARG A 45 -5.61 -3.22 -1.96
N ALA A 46 -6.34 -4.32 -2.06
CA ALA A 46 -5.77 -5.65 -1.84
C ALA A 46 -4.56 -5.88 -2.75
N GLY A 47 -3.47 -6.36 -2.17
CA GLY A 47 -2.18 -6.53 -2.87
C GLY A 47 -1.22 -5.35 -2.74
N GLU A 48 -1.60 -4.30 -2.00
CA GLU A 48 -0.79 -3.10 -1.84
C GLU A 48 -0.32 -2.91 -0.39
N ALA A 49 0.90 -2.40 -0.24
CA ALA A 49 1.41 -1.85 1.01
C ALA A 49 1.07 -0.37 1.12
N ALA A 50 0.79 0.11 2.32
CA ALA A 50 0.48 1.51 2.57
C ALA A 50 0.87 1.94 3.99
N PHE A 51 1.10 3.24 4.17
CA PHE A 51 1.33 3.86 5.47
C PHE A 51 0.03 4.51 5.92
N LEU A 52 -0.68 3.85 6.86
CA LEU A 52 -2.03 4.23 7.26
C LEU A 52 -2.12 4.57 8.75
N LYS A 53 -2.95 5.55 9.07
CA LYS A 53 -3.18 6.02 10.42
C LYS A 53 -4.23 5.17 11.14
N VAL A 54 -3.95 4.77 12.37
CA VAL A 54 -4.91 4.14 13.28
C VAL A 54 -5.86 5.22 13.80
N VAL A 55 -7.14 5.09 13.50
CA VAL A 55 -8.18 6.05 13.92
C VAL A 55 -8.97 5.57 15.12
N ASP A 56 -9.05 4.25 15.35
CA ASP A 56 -9.75 3.67 16.49
C ASP A 56 -9.22 2.27 16.81
N LYS A 57 -9.55 1.77 18.01
CA LYS A 57 -9.23 0.41 18.49
C LYS A 57 -10.36 -0.14 19.33
N ASN A 58 -10.52 -1.47 19.28
CA ASN A 58 -11.38 -2.21 20.18
C ASN A 58 -10.72 -3.54 20.61
N LEU A 59 -11.48 -4.43 21.26
CA LEU A 59 -10.99 -5.74 21.70
C LEU A 59 -10.54 -6.65 20.54
N HIS A 60 -11.02 -6.43 19.34
CA HIS A 60 -10.78 -7.31 18.20
C HIS A 60 -9.63 -6.84 17.31
N GLY A 61 -9.29 -5.57 17.37
CA GLY A 61 -8.21 -5.00 16.58
C GLY A 61 -8.25 -3.49 16.47
N ALA A 62 -7.54 -3.00 15.48
CA ALA A 62 -7.44 -1.58 15.15
C ALA A 62 -8.17 -1.28 13.84
N PHE A 63 -8.58 -0.02 13.69
CA PHE A 63 -9.20 0.51 12.50
C PHE A 63 -8.32 1.59 11.90
N LEU A 64 -8.03 1.46 10.62
CA LEU A 64 -7.15 2.35 9.88
C LEU A 64 -7.95 3.26 8.95
N ASP A 65 -7.53 4.51 8.84
CA ASP A 65 -8.05 5.40 7.81
C ASP A 65 -7.75 4.83 6.43
N TRP A 66 -8.80 4.42 5.72
CA TRP A 66 -8.70 3.83 4.39
C TRP A 66 -8.95 4.85 3.26
N GLY A 67 -9.27 6.10 3.63
CA GLY A 67 -9.62 7.15 2.67
C GLY A 67 -11.06 7.07 2.17
N LEU A 68 -11.88 6.18 2.74
CA LEU A 68 -13.30 6.03 2.42
C LEU A 68 -14.15 6.64 3.53
N ALA A 69 -15.14 7.45 3.17
CA ALA A 69 -16.02 8.13 4.16
C ALA A 69 -16.85 7.17 5.01
N GLY A 70 -17.19 6.00 4.49
CA GLY A 70 -18.08 5.04 5.14
C GLY A 70 -17.42 3.79 5.70
N LYS A 71 -16.10 3.66 5.60
CA LYS A 71 -15.41 2.42 5.98
C LYS A 71 -13.95 2.62 6.35
N ASP A 72 -13.59 2.18 7.53
CA ASP A 72 -12.20 2.02 7.94
C ASP A 72 -11.68 0.62 7.57
N LEU A 73 -10.37 0.51 7.41
CA LEU A 73 -9.70 -0.76 7.14
C LEU A 73 -9.38 -1.46 8.46
N PHE A 74 -9.82 -2.70 8.61
CA PHE A 74 -9.63 -3.46 9.83
C PHE A 74 -8.25 -4.13 9.88
N LEU A 75 -7.55 -3.95 11.00
CA LEU A 75 -6.30 -4.60 11.35
C LEU A 75 -6.54 -5.50 12.57
N PRO A 76 -6.93 -6.77 12.35
CA PRO A 76 -7.26 -7.68 13.46
C PRO A 76 -6.05 -7.95 14.35
N ASN A 77 -6.31 -8.25 15.63
CA ASN A 77 -5.24 -8.51 16.61
C ASN A 77 -4.24 -9.58 16.15
N ARG A 78 -4.72 -10.64 15.50
CA ARG A 78 -3.86 -11.72 14.96
C ARG A 78 -2.87 -11.25 13.89
N ASN A 79 -3.18 -10.12 13.24
CA ASN A 79 -2.37 -9.53 12.17
C ASN A 79 -1.43 -8.43 12.68
N GLN A 80 -1.40 -8.18 13.99
CA GLN A 80 -0.59 -7.14 14.59
C GLN A 80 0.75 -7.70 15.10
N GLN A 81 1.80 -6.94 14.85
CA GLN A 81 3.14 -7.15 15.39
C GLN A 81 3.57 -5.88 16.13
N GLY A 82 4.01 -6.05 17.39
CA GLY A 82 4.36 -4.92 18.23
C GLY A 82 3.14 -4.14 18.74
N GLY A 83 3.39 -3.04 19.40
CA GLY A 83 2.33 -2.17 19.93
C GLY A 83 1.67 -1.34 18.81
N ILE A 84 0.35 -1.39 18.73
CA ILE A 84 -0.45 -0.58 17.83
C ILE A 84 -1.21 0.47 18.64
N PHE A 85 -1.00 1.74 18.34
CA PHE A 85 -1.54 2.88 19.10
C PHE A 85 -2.40 3.77 18.20
N ALA A 86 -3.57 4.15 18.72
CA ALA A 86 -4.45 5.11 18.04
C ALA A 86 -3.71 6.45 17.82
N GLY A 87 -3.94 7.06 16.68
CA GLY A 87 -3.28 8.31 16.27
C GLY A 87 -1.92 8.14 15.60
N ARG A 88 -1.32 6.96 15.66
CA ARG A 88 -0.07 6.63 14.95
C ARG A 88 -0.33 5.96 13.61
N SER A 89 0.64 6.09 12.71
CA SER A 89 0.60 5.45 11.39
C SER A 89 1.61 4.31 11.30
N TYR A 90 1.24 3.29 10.55
CA TYR A 90 2.04 2.06 10.38
C TYR A 90 2.06 1.63 8.92
N VAL A 91 3.17 1.03 8.50
CA VAL A 91 3.20 0.35 7.22
C VAL A 91 2.45 -0.97 7.35
N VAL A 92 1.45 -1.13 6.53
CA VAL A 92 0.59 -2.31 6.48
C VAL A 92 0.51 -2.85 5.06
N TYR A 93 0.12 -4.11 4.94
CA TYR A 93 -0.24 -4.74 3.67
C TYR A 93 -1.72 -5.08 3.69
N VAL A 94 -2.42 -4.78 2.60
CA VAL A 94 -3.85 -5.03 2.44
C VAL A 94 -4.05 -6.33 1.65
N TYR A 95 -4.89 -7.20 2.16
CA TYR A 95 -5.22 -8.45 1.48
C TYR A 95 -6.68 -8.84 1.75
N VAL A 96 -7.19 -9.77 0.96
CA VAL A 96 -8.53 -10.33 1.16
C VAL A 96 -8.41 -11.52 2.11
N ASP A 97 -9.11 -11.48 3.24
CA ASP A 97 -9.20 -12.59 4.18
C ASP A 97 -9.99 -13.75 3.54
N ASP A 98 -9.39 -14.94 3.48
CA ASP A 98 -9.97 -16.09 2.81
C ASP A 98 -11.25 -16.61 3.50
N VAL A 99 -11.39 -16.37 4.81
CA VAL A 99 -12.55 -16.82 5.58
C VAL A 99 -13.74 -15.88 5.42
N THR A 100 -13.49 -14.57 5.51
CA THR A 100 -14.54 -13.56 5.48
C THR A 100 -14.80 -12.95 4.10
N GLY A 101 -13.86 -13.08 3.17
CA GLY A 101 -13.89 -12.41 1.87
C GLY A 101 -13.72 -10.89 1.94
N ARG A 102 -13.37 -10.34 3.09
CA ARG A 102 -13.20 -8.90 3.33
C ARG A 102 -11.74 -8.49 3.21
N CYS A 103 -11.50 -7.24 2.77
CA CYS A 103 -10.19 -6.63 2.87
C CYS A 103 -9.83 -6.39 4.33
N VAL A 104 -8.64 -6.82 4.71
CA VAL A 104 -8.01 -6.60 6.01
C VAL A 104 -6.58 -6.16 5.85
N ALA A 105 -6.03 -5.54 6.87
CA ALA A 105 -4.63 -5.15 6.93
C ALA A 105 -3.82 -6.10 7.83
N THR A 106 -2.52 -6.14 7.58
CA THR A 106 -1.52 -6.72 8.47
C THR A 106 -0.27 -5.85 8.50
N ASN A 107 0.36 -5.72 9.67
CA ASN A 107 1.71 -5.17 9.76
C ASN A 107 2.78 -6.25 9.93
N LYS A 108 2.40 -7.52 9.87
CA LYS A 108 3.30 -8.67 9.73
C LYS A 108 3.65 -8.87 8.26
N LEU A 109 4.57 -8.05 7.75
CA LEU A 109 4.79 -7.90 6.31
C LEU A 109 5.53 -9.07 5.65
N LYS A 110 6.24 -9.88 6.43
CA LYS A 110 7.16 -10.92 5.92
C LYS A 110 6.54 -11.89 4.92
N SER A 111 5.26 -12.24 5.09
CA SER A 111 4.56 -13.15 4.18
C SER A 111 4.22 -12.54 2.83
N PHE A 112 4.20 -11.22 2.73
CA PHE A 112 3.79 -10.48 1.53
C PHE A 112 4.94 -9.68 0.91
N VAL A 113 5.85 -9.18 1.75
CA VAL A 113 7.00 -8.37 1.31
C VAL A 113 8.27 -9.11 1.71
N ASN A 114 8.95 -9.67 0.74
CA ASN A 114 10.20 -10.41 0.93
C ASN A 114 11.04 -10.41 -0.36
N ASN A 115 12.26 -10.87 -0.26
CA ASN A 115 13.21 -10.92 -1.38
C ASN A 115 13.58 -12.37 -1.75
N GLU A 116 12.72 -13.33 -1.49
CA GLU A 116 12.99 -14.75 -1.80
C GLU A 116 13.00 -14.99 -3.33
N THR A 117 12.02 -14.44 -4.02
CA THR A 117 11.94 -14.49 -5.50
C THR A 117 11.75 -13.10 -6.05
N LEU A 118 12.76 -12.58 -6.72
CA LEU A 118 12.74 -11.22 -7.23
C LEU A 118 11.99 -11.11 -8.56
N THR A 119 11.18 -10.05 -8.66
CA THR A 119 10.44 -9.68 -9.88
C THR A 119 10.96 -8.41 -10.53
N VAL A 120 12.00 -7.81 -9.98
CA VAL A 120 12.61 -6.57 -10.44
C VAL A 120 14.05 -6.80 -10.94
N ARG A 121 14.54 -5.91 -11.78
CA ARG A 121 15.85 -5.97 -12.41
C ARG A 121 16.62 -4.67 -12.20
N PRO A 122 17.96 -4.69 -12.26
CA PRO A 122 18.75 -3.47 -12.27
C PRO A 122 18.30 -2.50 -13.38
N ARG A 123 18.28 -1.21 -13.06
CA ARG A 123 17.82 -0.09 -13.90
C ARG A 123 16.31 0.02 -14.11
N GLU A 124 15.55 -0.89 -13.58
CA GLU A 124 14.07 -0.83 -13.68
C GLU A 124 13.52 0.30 -12.81
N GLU A 125 12.55 1.02 -13.35
CA GLU A 125 11.77 2.00 -12.62
C GLU A 125 10.73 1.29 -11.75
N VAL A 126 10.64 1.69 -10.49
CA VAL A 126 9.81 1.01 -9.48
C VAL A 126 9.08 2.02 -8.60
N ASP A 127 7.96 1.58 -8.02
CA ASP A 127 7.27 2.30 -6.96
C ASP A 127 7.92 2.00 -5.61
N LEU A 128 8.12 3.05 -4.82
CA LEU A 128 8.71 2.98 -3.49
C LEU A 128 7.75 3.50 -2.43
N LEU A 129 7.61 2.75 -1.35
CA LEU A 129 7.01 3.22 -0.11
C LEU A 129 8.08 3.25 0.97
N VAL A 130 8.35 4.42 1.53
CA VAL A 130 9.34 4.59 2.60
C VAL A 130 8.77 4.02 3.90
N ALA A 131 9.38 2.96 4.41
CA ALA A 131 8.85 2.18 5.51
C ALA A 131 9.51 2.47 6.86
N SER A 132 10.81 2.70 6.87
CA SER A 132 11.56 3.02 8.09
C SER A 132 12.82 3.80 7.80
N GLU A 133 13.30 4.51 8.81
CA GLU A 133 14.53 5.31 8.75
C GLU A 133 15.63 4.68 9.61
N SER A 134 16.86 4.80 9.16
CA SER A 134 18.07 4.42 9.88
C SER A 134 19.17 5.47 9.65
N GLU A 135 20.32 5.30 10.30
CA GLU A 135 21.46 6.21 10.12
C GLU A 135 21.97 6.25 8.67
N ILE A 136 21.93 5.13 7.97
CA ILE A 136 22.44 5.02 6.60
C ILE A 136 21.43 5.38 5.51
N GLY A 137 20.15 5.45 5.86
CA GLY A 137 19.09 5.79 4.91
C GLY A 137 17.74 5.23 5.28
N TYR A 138 16.97 4.84 4.28
CA TYR A 138 15.59 4.42 4.41
C TYR A 138 15.39 3.00 3.87
N ARG A 139 14.70 2.18 4.65
CA ARG A 139 14.17 0.92 4.15
C ARG A 139 12.88 1.19 3.41
N VAL A 140 12.75 0.67 2.20
CA VAL A 140 11.60 0.92 1.33
C VAL A 140 10.95 -0.39 0.90
N VAL A 141 9.63 -0.33 0.64
CA VAL A 141 8.90 -1.40 -0.05
C VAL A 141 8.91 -1.07 -1.55
N ILE A 142 9.35 -2.01 -2.35
CA ILE A 142 9.47 -1.91 -3.80
C ILE A 142 8.31 -2.66 -4.45
N ASP A 143 7.50 -1.97 -5.27
CA ASP A 143 6.38 -2.53 -6.04
C ASP A 143 5.44 -3.40 -5.19
N ASN A 144 5.23 -3.05 -3.93
CA ASN A 144 4.42 -3.79 -2.94
C ASN A 144 4.92 -5.22 -2.64
N ARG A 145 6.12 -5.59 -3.05
CA ARG A 145 6.60 -6.99 -3.00
C ARG A 145 7.94 -7.20 -2.33
N HIS A 146 8.87 -6.26 -2.48
CA HIS A 146 10.26 -6.45 -2.08
C HIS A 146 10.72 -5.39 -1.11
N TRP A 147 11.75 -5.70 -0.34
CA TRP A 147 12.49 -4.75 0.48
C TRP A 147 13.68 -4.21 -0.28
N GLY A 148 13.91 -2.92 -0.17
CA GLY A 148 15.09 -2.26 -0.70
C GLY A 148 15.65 -1.22 0.26
N MET A 149 16.82 -0.69 -0.11
CA MET A 149 17.52 0.34 0.64
C MET A 149 17.72 1.58 -0.23
N LEU A 150 17.28 2.71 0.29
CA LEU A 150 17.50 4.04 -0.28
C LEU A 150 18.51 4.76 0.62
N TYR A 151 19.77 4.86 0.17
CA TYR A 151 20.84 5.43 0.96
C TYR A 151 20.73 6.95 1.07
N ARG A 152 21.02 7.47 2.25
CA ARG A 152 20.91 8.90 2.57
C ARG A 152 21.83 9.77 1.71
N ASN A 153 23.04 9.29 1.39
CA ASN A 153 23.99 10.01 0.58
C ASN A 153 23.61 10.16 -0.90
N GLN A 154 22.57 9.45 -1.34
CA GLN A 154 22.06 9.53 -2.72
C GLN A 154 20.79 10.40 -2.82
N LEU A 155 20.34 10.95 -1.70
CA LEU A 155 19.16 11.84 -1.66
C LEU A 155 19.54 13.25 -2.12
N PHE A 156 18.67 13.83 -2.93
CA PHE A 156 18.75 15.24 -3.36
C PHE A 156 17.54 16.06 -2.91
N ARG A 157 16.63 15.46 -2.16
CA ARG A 157 15.45 16.07 -1.57
C ARG A 157 15.12 15.40 -0.25
N PRO A 158 14.35 16.07 0.64
CA PRO A 158 13.88 15.46 1.88
C PRO A 158 12.98 14.26 1.60
N VAL A 159 13.16 13.22 2.42
CA VAL A 159 12.37 11.99 2.40
C VAL A 159 11.97 11.66 3.83
N GLN A 160 10.74 11.21 4.02
CA GLN A 160 10.24 10.79 5.32
C GLN A 160 9.47 9.46 5.21
N VAL A 161 9.34 8.76 6.36
CA VAL A 161 8.54 7.54 6.45
C VAL A 161 7.09 7.82 6.03
N GLY A 162 6.55 6.96 5.18
CA GLY A 162 5.22 7.09 4.59
C GLY A 162 5.21 7.71 3.18
N ASP A 163 6.31 8.31 2.74
CA ASP A 163 6.39 8.88 1.39
C ASP A 163 6.25 7.78 0.33
N ARG A 164 5.50 8.09 -0.72
CA ARG A 164 5.44 7.31 -1.96
C ARG A 164 6.24 8.01 -3.03
N LEU A 165 7.16 7.28 -3.62
CA LEU A 165 8.15 7.80 -4.55
C LEU A 165 8.28 6.88 -5.76
N ARG A 166 8.69 7.47 -6.89
CA ARG A 166 9.24 6.70 -8.01
C ARG A 166 10.74 6.66 -7.88
N GLY A 167 11.31 5.51 -8.15
CA GLY A 167 12.75 5.32 -8.10
C GLY A 167 13.22 4.25 -9.06
N TYR A 168 14.48 3.91 -8.98
CA TYR A 168 15.14 2.97 -9.88
C TYR A 168 15.97 1.98 -9.09
N VAL A 169 15.92 0.72 -9.49
CA VAL A 169 16.82 -0.31 -8.97
C VAL A 169 18.23 -0.03 -9.46
N THR A 170 19.17 0.16 -8.55
CA THR A 170 20.59 0.44 -8.92
C THR A 170 21.46 -0.79 -8.83
N LYS A 171 21.20 -1.66 -7.85
CA LYS A 171 21.99 -2.86 -7.63
C LYS A 171 21.14 -3.95 -6.97
N ILE A 172 21.38 -5.18 -7.40
CA ILE A 172 20.85 -6.38 -6.73
C ILE A 172 22.07 -7.26 -6.41
N THR A 173 22.22 -7.63 -5.14
CA THR A 173 23.29 -8.52 -4.69
C THR A 173 22.91 -9.99 -4.87
N ASP A 174 23.88 -10.91 -4.77
CA ASP A 174 23.64 -12.35 -4.90
C ASP A 174 22.74 -12.91 -3.79
N ASP A 175 22.72 -12.25 -2.64
CA ASP A 175 21.81 -12.56 -1.52
C ASP A 175 20.48 -11.77 -1.58
N HIS A 176 20.11 -11.28 -2.75
CA HIS A 176 18.85 -10.62 -3.05
C HIS A 176 18.60 -9.31 -2.29
N ARG A 177 19.64 -8.60 -1.85
CA ARG A 177 19.48 -7.21 -1.38
C ARG A 177 19.37 -6.27 -2.57
N ILE A 178 18.43 -5.33 -2.47
CA ILE A 178 18.11 -4.39 -3.54
C ILE A 178 18.43 -2.98 -3.07
N ASP A 179 19.31 -2.31 -3.80
CA ASP A 179 19.58 -0.89 -3.63
C ASP A 179 18.78 -0.10 -4.67
N VAL A 180 18.20 1.01 -4.25
CA VAL A 180 17.40 1.90 -5.10
C VAL A 180 17.90 3.34 -5.02
N SER A 181 17.59 4.12 -6.04
CA SER A 181 17.90 5.55 -6.12
C SER A 181 16.67 6.32 -6.64
N LEU A 182 16.54 7.58 -6.25
CA LEU A 182 15.52 8.48 -6.80
C LEU A 182 15.94 9.08 -8.15
N ARG A 183 17.22 8.94 -8.53
CA ARG A 183 17.73 9.38 -9.82
C ARG A 183 17.76 8.21 -10.78
N GLN A 184 17.34 8.47 -12.00
CA GLN A 184 17.53 7.52 -13.09
C GLN A 184 19.03 7.20 -13.19
N PRO A 185 19.42 5.90 -13.25
CA PRO A 185 20.80 5.54 -13.47
C PRO A 185 21.27 6.20 -14.77
N GLY A 186 22.24 7.14 -14.66
CA GLY A 186 22.67 7.94 -15.78
C GLY A 186 23.20 7.09 -16.91
N TYR A 187 22.95 7.50 -18.15
CA TYR A 187 23.90 7.33 -19.23
C TYR A 187 25.23 7.85 -18.69
N ALA A 188 26.21 6.99 -18.50
CA ALA A 188 27.59 7.43 -18.40
C ALA A 188 27.84 8.18 -19.72
N GLY A 189 27.82 9.51 -19.65
CA GLY A 189 28.09 10.33 -20.81
C GLY A 189 29.46 9.91 -21.34
N VAL A 190 29.49 9.50 -22.60
CA VAL A 190 30.68 9.43 -23.36
C VAL A 190 31.24 10.85 -23.32
N GLN A 191 32.27 11.08 -22.51
CA GLN A 191 33.14 12.25 -22.67
C GLN A 191 33.96 11.99 -23.91
N ASP A 192 33.66 12.73 -24.97
CA ASP A 192 34.58 12.97 -26.06
C ASP A 192 35.74 13.84 -25.55
#